data_cd7dcb2837a6ddb3b4a38acd5dd9fcfc
#
_entry.id   cd7dcb2837a6ddb3b4a38acd5dd9fcfc
#
_cell.length_a   1.000
_cell.length_b   1.000
_cell.length_c   1.000
_cell.angle_alpha   90.00
_cell.angle_beta   90.00
_cell.angle_gamma   90.00
#
_symmetry.space_group_name_H-M   'P 1'
#
loop_
_entity.id
_entity.type
_entity.pdbx_description
1 polymer ?
#
loop_
_entity_poly.entity_id
_entity_poly.type
_entity_poly.pdbx_seq_one_letter_code
_entity_poly.pdbx_strand_id
1 'polypeptide(L)'
;YASHSAAGTVLRGPIDLSRLSEWVARPWRVPYVADRLTDDTQLARLLRWAAARLAAVVLSPGRARALREIVSSLSHVGLHPPHYLDAQRITLGTQYQGLEGARVVGLLLLEGAGVHHASGDYSLSGFLWNSDTIYESYVFWLCRQAATKLGGHVTKSEITFATVESGRGAPLKTTPDVVFRDANQHPIAVTDSKYKVLGARPKAPDTYQILTAGHVLGCERVSLTYPTSVPTEPTVWNVISQLGGRDIELTALPLNLMSILEDTGHRGLVNTIYDW
;
A
#
# COMPACT_ATOMS: atom_id res chain seq x y z
N TYR A 1 -9.10 1.38 -23.57
CA TYR A 1 -9.55 2.37 -24.57
C TYR A 1 -9.20 3.76 -24.05
N ALA A 2 -8.70 4.63 -24.93
CA ALA A 2 -8.55 6.05 -24.68
C ALA A 2 -9.43 6.81 -25.64
N SER A 3 -10.26 7.71 -25.12
CA SER A 3 -11.06 8.62 -25.93
C SER A 3 -10.15 9.68 -26.53
N HIS A 4 -10.19 9.90 -27.82
CA HIS A 4 -9.46 10.95 -28.50
C HIS A 4 -10.39 11.73 -29.43
N SER A 5 -10.18 13.04 -29.50
CA SER A 5 -10.90 13.88 -30.44
C SER A 5 -10.27 13.80 -31.84
N ALA A 6 -11.08 13.52 -32.82
CA ALA A 6 -10.68 13.41 -34.24
C ALA A 6 -11.66 14.18 -35.11
N ALA A 7 -11.32 14.40 -36.38
CA ALA A 7 -12.26 14.95 -37.36
C ALA A 7 -12.09 14.23 -38.69
N GLY A 8 -13.18 13.83 -39.30
CA GLY A 8 -13.15 13.07 -40.54
C GLY A 8 -14.47 13.14 -41.32
N THR A 9 -14.44 12.59 -42.54
CA THR A 9 -15.61 12.45 -43.39
C THR A 9 -16.52 11.27 -42.97
N VAL A 10 -16.00 10.37 -42.12
CA VAL A 10 -16.74 9.23 -41.58
C VAL A 10 -16.74 9.37 -40.05
N LEU A 11 -17.92 9.33 -39.46
CA LEU A 11 -18.09 9.32 -38.00
C LEU A 11 -17.68 7.97 -37.43
N ARG A 12 -16.80 7.99 -36.42
CA ARG A 12 -16.34 6.79 -35.69
C ARG A 12 -16.67 6.86 -34.21
N GLY A 13 -17.56 7.77 -33.80
CA GLY A 13 -18.03 7.98 -32.46
C GLY A 13 -18.98 9.16 -32.35
N PRO A 14 -19.40 9.57 -31.14
CA PRO A 14 -20.28 10.71 -30.94
C PRO A 14 -19.63 12.01 -31.41
N ILE A 15 -20.44 12.93 -31.93
CA ILE A 15 -19.98 14.25 -32.42
C ILE A 15 -19.41 15.04 -31.25
N ASP A 16 -18.25 15.64 -31.45
CA ASP A 16 -17.60 16.53 -30.48
C ASP A 16 -18.13 17.96 -30.63
N LEU A 17 -19.19 18.27 -29.90
CA LEU A 17 -19.84 19.60 -29.94
C LEU A 17 -18.95 20.73 -29.42
N SER A 18 -17.89 20.44 -28.66
CA SER A 18 -16.92 21.44 -28.19
C SER A 18 -16.13 22.09 -29.35
N ARG A 19 -16.05 21.37 -30.48
CA ARG A 19 -15.35 21.79 -31.70
C ARG A 19 -16.30 22.22 -32.85
N LEU A 20 -17.49 22.68 -32.49
CA LEU A 20 -18.52 23.10 -33.44
C LEU A 20 -18.01 24.18 -34.43
N SER A 21 -17.17 25.10 -33.99
CA SER A 21 -16.57 26.12 -34.83
C SER A 21 -15.68 25.58 -35.95
N GLU A 22 -14.96 24.47 -35.69
CA GLU A 22 -14.17 23.79 -36.72
C GLU A 22 -15.08 23.11 -37.76
N TRP A 23 -16.19 22.56 -37.30
CA TRP A 23 -17.16 21.92 -38.20
C TRP A 23 -17.82 22.93 -39.12
N VAL A 24 -18.25 24.11 -38.58
CA VAL A 24 -18.81 25.20 -39.38
C VAL A 24 -17.81 25.67 -40.43
N ALA A 25 -16.51 25.79 -40.09
CA ALA A 25 -15.47 26.19 -41.02
C ALA A 25 -15.15 25.12 -42.09
N ARG A 26 -15.38 23.84 -41.76
CA ARG A 26 -15.09 22.69 -42.66
C ARG A 26 -16.21 21.65 -42.58
N PRO A 27 -17.37 21.88 -43.21
CA PRO A 27 -18.55 21.05 -43.05
C PRO A 27 -18.35 19.56 -43.47
N TRP A 28 -17.39 19.28 -44.31
CA TRP A 28 -17.02 17.92 -44.74
C TRP A 28 -16.15 17.15 -43.75
N ARG A 29 -15.72 17.77 -42.65
CA ARG A 29 -14.95 17.14 -41.58
C ARG A 29 -15.68 17.29 -40.26
N VAL A 30 -16.47 16.28 -39.92
CA VAL A 30 -17.22 16.28 -38.64
C VAL A 30 -16.26 15.92 -37.51
N PRO A 31 -16.14 16.77 -36.45
CA PRO A 31 -15.40 16.43 -35.25
C PRO A 31 -16.19 15.38 -34.46
N TYR A 32 -15.48 14.35 -33.99
CA TYR A 32 -16.07 13.28 -33.20
C TYR A 32 -15.08 12.79 -32.13
N VAL A 33 -15.60 12.21 -31.06
CA VAL A 33 -14.83 11.52 -30.05
C VAL A 33 -14.85 10.03 -30.37
N ALA A 34 -13.69 9.45 -30.56
CA ALA A 34 -13.57 8.01 -30.82
C ALA A 34 -12.74 7.35 -29.72
N ASP A 35 -13.19 6.17 -29.31
CA ASP A 35 -12.41 5.33 -28.41
C ASP A 35 -11.41 4.52 -29.26
N ARG A 36 -10.15 4.66 -28.94
CA ARG A 36 -9.07 3.90 -29.57
C ARG A 36 -8.52 2.90 -28.57
N LEU A 37 -8.38 1.67 -29.02
CA LEU A 37 -7.61 0.69 -28.27
C LEU A 37 -6.15 1.16 -28.21
N THR A 38 -5.63 1.34 -27.01
CA THR A 38 -4.25 1.75 -26.78
C THR A 38 -3.68 1.00 -25.61
N ASP A 39 -2.42 0.62 -25.70
CA ASP A 39 -1.64 0.07 -24.61
C ASP A 39 -1.06 1.20 -23.72
N ASP A 40 -1.12 2.45 -24.20
CA ASP A 40 -0.69 3.63 -23.44
C ASP A 40 -1.78 4.07 -22.43
N THR A 41 -1.97 3.22 -21.43
CA THR A 41 -2.93 3.43 -20.34
C THR A 41 -2.27 4.16 -19.16
N GLN A 42 -3.07 4.74 -18.28
CA GLN A 42 -2.56 5.37 -17.06
C GLN A 42 -1.77 4.39 -16.18
N LEU A 43 -2.20 3.14 -16.07
CA LEU A 43 -1.47 2.10 -15.37
C LEU A 43 -0.11 1.83 -16.02
N ALA A 44 -0.07 1.63 -17.33
CA ALA A 44 1.17 1.38 -18.05
C ALA A 44 2.17 2.54 -17.94
N ARG A 45 1.69 3.79 -18.03
CA ARG A 45 2.50 5.00 -17.78
C ARG A 45 3.05 5.04 -16.38
N LEU A 46 2.22 4.75 -15.37
CA LEU A 46 2.64 4.70 -13.97
C LEU A 46 3.75 3.66 -13.77
N LEU A 47 3.55 2.45 -14.27
CA LEU A 47 4.51 1.35 -14.14
C LEU A 47 5.83 1.65 -14.87
N ARG A 48 5.77 2.16 -16.11
CA ARG A 48 6.97 2.55 -16.87
C ARG A 48 7.77 3.62 -16.17
N TRP A 49 7.09 4.68 -15.72
CA TRP A 49 7.72 5.79 -15.03
C TRP A 49 8.33 5.35 -13.69
N ALA A 50 7.60 4.56 -12.89
CA ALA A 50 8.09 4.04 -11.62
C ALA A 50 9.31 3.13 -11.81
N ALA A 51 9.27 2.24 -12.79
CA ALA A 51 10.40 1.37 -13.12
C ALA A 51 11.64 2.18 -13.54
N ALA A 52 11.49 3.23 -14.36
CA ALA A 52 12.59 4.10 -14.77
C ALA A 52 13.21 4.83 -13.57
N ARG A 53 12.39 5.33 -12.64
CA ARG A 53 12.86 5.99 -11.41
C ARG A 53 13.60 5.04 -10.48
N LEU A 54 13.05 3.87 -10.25
CA LEU A 54 13.68 2.87 -9.40
C LEU A 54 14.97 2.32 -10.00
N ALA A 55 15.04 2.13 -11.32
CA ALA A 55 16.25 1.66 -12.00
C ALA A 55 17.46 2.60 -11.82
N ALA A 56 17.19 3.90 -11.56
CA ALA A 56 18.23 4.90 -11.34
C ALA A 56 18.80 4.87 -9.90
N VAL A 57 18.07 4.33 -8.92
CA VAL A 57 18.43 4.40 -7.49
C VAL A 57 18.70 3.03 -6.85
N VAL A 58 18.26 1.94 -7.48
CA VAL A 58 18.43 0.58 -6.94
C VAL A 58 19.91 0.16 -7.04
N LEU A 59 20.47 -0.23 -5.88
CA LEU A 59 21.87 -0.64 -5.76
C LEU A 59 22.17 -2.03 -6.35
N SER A 60 21.17 -2.93 -6.38
CA SER A 60 21.32 -4.28 -6.92
C SER A 60 21.36 -4.27 -8.45
N PRO A 61 22.47 -4.69 -9.09
CA PRO A 61 22.59 -4.71 -10.55
C PRO A 61 21.53 -5.57 -11.24
N GLY A 62 21.17 -6.72 -10.64
CA GLY A 62 20.14 -7.62 -11.16
C GLY A 62 18.75 -6.97 -11.15
N ARG A 63 18.37 -6.33 -10.04
CA ARG A 63 17.10 -5.60 -9.94
C ARG A 63 17.05 -4.39 -10.87
N ALA A 64 18.16 -3.64 -10.97
CA ALA A 64 18.25 -2.51 -11.92
C ALA A 64 18.10 -2.98 -13.37
N ARG A 65 18.64 -4.15 -13.73
CA ARG A 65 18.46 -4.77 -15.05
C ARG A 65 17.00 -5.13 -15.30
N ALA A 66 16.35 -5.84 -14.37
CA ALA A 66 14.94 -6.22 -14.50
C ALA A 66 14.03 -4.99 -14.67
N LEU A 67 14.28 -3.91 -13.91
CA LEU A 67 13.53 -2.64 -14.05
C LEU A 67 13.74 -2.01 -15.43
N ARG A 68 14.96 -2.00 -15.97
CA ARG A 68 15.24 -1.51 -17.34
C ARG A 68 14.57 -2.37 -18.41
N GLU A 69 14.44 -3.67 -18.22
CA GLU A 69 13.69 -4.57 -19.10
C GLU A 69 12.21 -4.20 -19.13
N ILE A 70 11.59 -3.87 -17.97
CA ILE A 70 10.22 -3.36 -17.89
C ILE A 70 10.10 -2.03 -18.68
N VAL A 71 11.02 -1.08 -18.48
CA VAL A 71 11.02 0.20 -19.21
C VAL A 71 11.11 -0.01 -20.71
N SER A 72 11.93 -0.96 -21.15
CA SER A 72 12.12 -1.31 -22.56
C SER A 72 10.87 -1.98 -23.15
N SER A 73 10.25 -2.92 -22.43
CA SER A 73 9.03 -3.60 -22.89
C SER A 73 7.84 -2.64 -23.04
N LEU A 74 7.80 -1.58 -22.23
CA LEU A 74 6.80 -0.52 -22.29
C LEU A 74 7.25 0.70 -23.13
N SER A 75 8.20 0.54 -24.05
CA SER A 75 8.76 1.66 -24.84
C SER A 75 7.74 2.43 -25.67
N HIS A 76 6.63 1.78 -26.07
CA HIS A 76 5.50 2.37 -26.79
C HIS A 76 4.54 3.19 -25.90
N VAL A 77 4.70 3.13 -24.58
CA VAL A 77 3.90 3.88 -23.59
C VAL A 77 4.57 5.21 -23.28
N GLY A 78 3.81 6.27 -23.02
CA GLY A 78 4.35 7.56 -22.60
C GLY A 78 5.16 7.48 -21.29
N LEU A 79 6.28 8.22 -21.20
CA LEU A 79 7.12 8.25 -19.99
C LEU A 79 6.59 9.22 -18.92
N HIS A 80 5.68 10.14 -19.29
CA HIS A 80 5.07 11.05 -18.33
C HIS A 80 4.11 10.29 -17.43
N PRO A 81 4.27 10.38 -16.09
CA PRO A 81 3.36 9.73 -15.17
C PRO A 81 1.97 10.34 -15.26
N PRO A 82 0.92 9.59 -14.91
CA PRO A 82 -0.41 10.15 -14.71
C PRO A 82 -0.40 11.15 -13.55
N HIS A 83 -1.40 12.03 -13.50
CA HIS A 83 -1.59 12.86 -12.32
C HIS A 83 -1.94 11.97 -11.11
N TYR A 84 -1.47 12.34 -9.90
CA TYR A 84 -1.62 11.52 -8.70
C TYR A 84 -3.07 11.09 -8.42
N LEU A 85 -4.02 12.04 -8.51
CA LEU A 85 -5.45 11.76 -8.31
C LEU A 85 -6.04 10.78 -9.34
N ASP A 86 -5.54 10.84 -10.58
CA ASP A 86 -5.97 9.91 -11.63
C ASP A 86 -5.38 8.52 -11.40
N ALA A 87 -4.10 8.47 -10.97
CA ALA A 87 -3.43 7.23 -10.62
C ALA A 87 -4.08 6.51 -9.43
N GLN A 88 -4.57 7.25 -8.42
CA GLN A 88 -5.32 6.68 -7.30
C GLN A 88 -6.62 5.99 -7.73
N ARG A 89 -7.27 6.50 -8.76
CA ARG A 89 -8.54 5.97 -9.29
C ARG A 89 -8.37 4.75 -10.20
N ILE A 90 -7.14 4.34 -10.50
CA ILE A 90 -6.87 3.16 -11.30
C ILE A 90 -7.40 1.92 -10.57
N THR A 91 -8.42 1.29 -11.11
CA THR A 91 -8.94 0.01 -10.65
C THR A 91 -8.36 -1.10 -11.51
N LEU A 92 -7.85 -2.15 -10.88
CA LEU A 92 -7.30 -3.30 -11.59
C LEU A 92 -8.39 -4.32 -11.85
N GLY A 93 -8.56 -4.68 -13.13
CA GLY A 93 -9.37 -5.86 -13.49
C GLY A 93 -8.75 -7.13 -12.90
N THR A 94 -9.55 -8.20 -12.82
CA THR A 94 -9.14 -9.47 -12.19
C THR A 94 -7.84 -10.03 -12.79
N GLN A 95 -7.62 -9.87 -14.08
CA GLN A 95 -6.41 -10.31 -14.79
C GLN A 95 -5.14 -9.53 -14.40
N TYR A 96 -5.28 -8.35 -13.81
CA TYR A 96 -4.16 -7.46 -13.42
C TYR A 96 -3.94 -7.36 -11.91
N GLN A 97 -4.64 -8.15 -11.10
CA GLN A 97 -4.50 -8.11 -9.64
C GLN A 97 -3.05 -8.36 -9.17
N GLY A 98 -2.28 -9.15 -9.93
CA GLY A 98 -0.84 -9.34 -9.66
C GLY A 98 0.01 -8.07 -9.75
N LEU A 99 -0.50 -6.99 -10.37
CA LEU A 99 0.18 -5.70 -10.49
C LEU A 99 -0.15 -4.72 -9.35
N GLU A 100 -1.01 -5.10 -8.39
CA GLU A 100 -1.41 -4.21 -7.30
C GLU A 100 -0.22 -3.71 -6.49
N GLY A 101 0.73 -4.58 -6.14
CA GLY A 101 1.96 -4.16 -5.47
C GLY A 101 2.77 -3.13 -6.26
N ALA A 102 2.89 -3.31 -7.57
CA ALA A 102 3.60 -2.37 -8.43
C ALA A 102 2.84 -1.03 -8.57
N ARG A 103 1.49 -1.07 -8.62
CA ARG A 103 0.65 0.14 -8.60
C ARG A 103 0.84 0.94 -7.32
N VAL A 104 0.83 0.27 -6.15
CA VAL A 104 1.05 0.91 -4.85
C VAL A 104 2.43 1.57 -4.79
N VAL A 105 3.49 0.88 -5.23
CA VAL A 105 4.83 1.46 -5.31
C VAL A 105 4.87 2.67 -6.25
N GLY A 106 4.20 2.59 -7.39
CA GLY A 106 4.08 3.72 -8.33
C GLY A 106 3.40 4.93 -7.71
N LEU A 107 2.32 4.73 -6.93
CA LEU A 107 1.61 5.80 -6.22
C LEU A 107 2.51 6.45 -5.15
N LEU A 108 3.20 5.65 -4.35
CA LEU A 108 4.15 6.15 -3.35
C LEU A 108 5.25 7.01 -3.99
N LEU A 109 5.76 6.58 -5.14
CA LEU A 109 6.75 7.36 -5.90
C LEU A 109 6.17 8.68 -6.41
N LEU A 110 4.91 8.72 -6.87
CA LEU A 110 4.24 9.94 -7.29
C LEU A 110 4.03 10.91 -6.14
N GLU A 111 3.62 10.41 -4.99
CA GLU A 111 3.44 11.21 -3.78
C GLU A 111 4.76 11.84 -3.32
N GLY A 112 5.86 11.06 -3.34
CA GLY A 112 7.20 11.56 -2.98
C GLY A 112 7.87 12.43 -4.05
N ALA A 113 7.48 12.32 -5.32
CA ALA A 113 8.09 13.10 -6.41
C ALA A 113 7.75 14.60 -6.39
N GLY A 114 6.79 15.02 -5.54
CA GLY A 114 6.37 16.43 -5.40
C GLY A 114 7.31 17.32 -4.57
N VAL A 115 8.34 16.77 -3.93
CA VAL A 115 9.28 17.54 -3.10
C VAL A 115 10.52 17.89 -3.91
N HIS A 116 10.45 18.96 -4.68
CA HIS A 116 11.62 19.59 -5.27
C HIS A 116 12.20 20.59 -4.26
N HIS A 117 13.26 20.23 -3.58
CA HIS A 117 14.12 21.21 -2.93
C HIS A 117 15.09 21.78 -3.98
N ALA A 118 14.72 22.90 -4.55
CA ALA A 118 15.64 23.75 -5.30
C ALA A 118 16.36 24.68 -4.30
N SER A 119 17.51 24.27 -3.84
CA SER A 119 18.42 25.14 -3.09
C SER A 119 19.86 24.75 -3.47
N GLY A 120 20.48 25.56 -4.34
CA GLY A 120 21.85 25.39 -4.81
C GLY A 120 22.01 24.58 -6.09
N ASP A 121 23.23 24.58 -6.66
CA ASP A 121 23.61 23.97 -7.94
C ASP A 121 23.52 22.43 -8.03
N TYR A 122 22.91 21.77 -7.05
CA TYR A 122 22.73 20.32 -7.01
C TYR A 122 21.25 19.95 -6.98
N SER A 123 20.77 19.43 -8.08
CA SER A 123 19.46 18.76 -8.16
C SER A 123 19.56 17.37 -7.53
N LEU A 124 19.35 17.26 -6.24
CA LEU A 124 19.13 15.98 -5.57
C LEU A 124 17.66 15.58 -5.78
N SER A 125 17.43 14.49 -6.50
CA SER A 125 16.14 13.82 -6.53
C SER A 125 15.93 13.15 -5.17
N GLY A 126 15.45 13.92 -4.20
CA GLY A 126 15.08 13.40 -2.88
C GLY A 126 13.69 12.80 -2.95
N PHE A 127 13.55 11.55 -2.50
CA PHE A 127 12.23 10.95 -2.22
C PHE A 127 11.95 11.12 -0.74
N LEU A 128 10.92 11.87 -0.40
CA LEU A 128 10.42 11.89 0.97
C LEU A 128 9.44 10.72 1.10
N TRP A 129 9.89 9.64 1.71
CA TRP A 129 9.05 8.49 1.99
C TRP A 129 8.40 8.68 3.37
N ASN A 130 7.08 8.49 3.44
CA ASN A 130 6.46 8.23 4.72
C ASN A 130 6.79 6.78 5.14
N SER A 131 7.90 6.62 5.86
CA SER A 131 8.42 5.32 6.26
C SER A 131 7.44 4.54 7.14
N ASP A 132 6.63 5.24 7.95
CA ASP A 132 5.61 4.63 8.79
C ASP A 132 4.56 3.93 7.92
N THR A 133 4.02 4.63 6.92
CA THR A 133 3.01 4.08 5.99
C THR A 133 3.54 2.92 5.17
N ILE A 134 4.81 3.00 4.74
CA ILE A 134 5.44 1.90 3.98
C ILE A 134 5.60 0.67 4.85
N TYR A 135 6.10 0.85 6.07
CA TYR A 135 6.30 -0.24 7.01
C TYR A 135 4.97 -0.89 7.39
N GLU A 136 3.95 -0.11 7.71
CA GLU A 136 2.59 -0.56 7.98
C GLU A 136 2.02 -1.40 6.83
N SER A 137 2.13 -0.89 5.59
CA SER A 137 1.67 -1.60 4.39
C SER A 137 2.43 -2.90 4.16
N TYR A 138 3.73 -2.92 4.45
CA TYR A 138 4.55 -4.11 4.34
C TYR A 138 4.20 -5.16 5.41
N VAL A 139 4.02 -4.75 6.66
CA VAL A 139 3.57 -5.63 7.75
C VAL A 139 2.19 -6.21 7.43
N PHE A 140 1.26 -5.39 6.95
CA PHE A 140 -0.05 -5.86 6.51
C PHE A 140 0.06 -6.94 5.43
N TRP A 141 0.94 -6.74 4.44
CA TRP A 141 1.18 -7.75 3.41
C TRP A 141 1.77 -9.05 3.98
N LEU A 142 2.76 -8.98 4.87
CA LEU A 142 3.33 -10.15 5.55
C LEU A 142 2.26 -10.92 6.34
N CYS A 143 1.45 -10.21 7.12
CA CYS A 143 0.35 -10.78 7.90
C CYS A 143 -0.68 -11.47 6.99
N ARG A 144 -0.98 -10.88 5.83
CA ARG A 144 -1.88 -11.48 4.84
C ARG A 144 -1.34 -12.80 4.30
N GLN A 145 -0.03 -12.87 4.02
CA GLN A 145 0.60 -14.12 3.58
C GLN A 145 0.56 -15.19 4.69
N ALA A 146 0.84 -14.81 5.94
CA ALA A 146 0.77 -15.72 7.10
C ALA A 146 -0.65 -16.23 7.33
N ALA A 147 -1.65 -15.33 7.34
CA ALA A 147 -3.06 -15.69 7.52
C ALA A 147 -3.57 -16.65 6.44
N THR A 148 -3.14 -16.46 5.18
CA THR A 148 -3.51 -17.37 4.08
C THR A 148 -3.01 -18.79 4.33
N LYS A 149 -1.82 -18.96 4.91
CA LYS A 149 -1.30 -20.29 5.29
C LYS A 149 -2.14 -20.96 6.40
N LEU A 150 -2.75 -20.17 7.27
CA LEU A 150 -3.63 -20.62 8.35
C LEU A 150 -5.08 -20.86 7.91
N GLY A 151 -5.41 -20.63 6.63
CA GLY A 151 -6.78 -20.70 6.12
C GLY A 151 -7.67 -19.55 6.59
N GLY A 152 -7.07 -18.49 7.12
CA GLY A 152 -7.73 -17.26 7.55
C GLY A 152 -7.44 -16.08 6.63
N HIS A 153 -7.75 -14.89 7.10
CA HIS A 153 -7.48 -13.64 6.40
C HIS A 153 -7.21 -12.49 7.40
N VAL A 154 -6.74 -11.37 6.88
CA VAL A 154 -6.52 -10.16 7.68
C VAL A 154 -7.40 -9.02 7.21
N THR A 155 -7.81 -8.17 8.17
CA THR A 155 -8.55 -6.94 7.91
C THR A 155 -7.90 -5.76 8.64
N LYS A 156 -8.06 -4.56 8.09
CA LYS A 156 -7.82 -3.31 8.79
C LYS A 156 -9.20 -2.70 9.06
N SER A 157 -9.59 -2.60 10.31
CA SER A 157 -10.93 -2.19 10.69
C SER A 157 -10.90 -1.21 11.86
N GLU A 158 -11.68 -0.16 11.76
CA GLU A 158 -11.96 0.72 12.90
C GLU A 158 -12.87 0.00 13.90
N ILE A 159 -12.50 0.03 15.15
CA ILE A 159 -13.20 -0.66 16.24
C ILE A 159 -13.72 0.39 17.22
N THR A 160 -15.04 0.44 17.42
CA THR A 160 -15.64 1.26 18.47
C THR A 160 -15.56 0.50 19.79
N PHE A 161 -14.87 1.06 20.79
CA PHE A 161 -14.73 0.40 22.09
C PHE A 161 -15.50 1.09 23.23
N ALA A 162 -15.99 2.32 23.01
CA ALA A 162 -16.91 2.96 23.94
C ALA A 162 -17.85 3.92 23.20
N THR A 163 -19.09 3.96 23.67
CA THR A 163 -20.12 4.90 23.18
C THR A 163 -20.53 5.84 24.30
N VAL A 164 -21.02 7.02 23.95
CA VAL A 164 -21.47 7.99 24.94
C VAL A 164 -22.86 7.61 25.41
N GLU A 165 -23.04 7.40 26.73
CA GLU A 165 -24.31 6.99 27.34
C GLU A 165 -25.46 7.97 27.03
N SER A 166 -25.19 9.27 27.03
CA SER A 166 -26.18 10.32 26.70
C SER A 166 -26.57 10.38 25.22
N GLY A 167 -25.94 9.58 24.35
CA GLY A 167 -26.13 9.65 22.89
C GLY A 167 -25.59 10.95 22.23
N ARG A 168 -24.97 11.84 22.99
CA ARG A 168 -24.36 13.08 22.52
C ARG A 168 -22.83 13.00 22.67
N GLY A 169 -22.10 13.03 21.56
CA GLY A 169 -20.65 12.95 21.51
C GLY A 169 -20.14 11.88 20.57
N ALA A 170 -18.85 11.92 20.27
CA ALA A 170 -18.21 10.93 19.40
C ALA A 170 -17.86 9.66 20.17
N PRO A 171 -18.07 8.46 19.60
CA PRO A 171 -17.62 7.21 20.18
C PRO A 171 -16.09 7.17 20.25
N LEU A 172 -15.56 6.45 21.25
CA LEU A 172 -14.12 6.16 21.30
C LEU A 172 -13.82 4.99 20.38
N LYS A 173 -12.78 5.16 19.56
CA LYS A 173 -12.42 4.19 18.53
C LYS A 173 -10.93 3.88 18.59
N THR A 174 -10.56 2.70 18.15
CA THR A 174 -9.19 2.30 17.87
C THR A 174 -9.12 1.64 16.50
N THR A 175 -8.00 1.80 15.81
CA THR A 175 -7.81 1.22 14.48
C THR A 175 -6.46 0.51 14.48
N PRO A 176 -6.42 -0.77 14.90
CA PRO A 176 -5.20 -1.57 14.74
C PRO A 176 -4.90 -1.77 13.27
N ASP A 177 -3.62 -1.87 12.93
CA ASP A 177 -3.18 -2.03 11.56
C ASP A 177 -3.64 -3.37 10.96
N VAL A 178 -3.69 -4.43 11.76
CA VAL A 178 -4.05 -5.78 11.33
C VAL A 178 -4.89 -6.49 12.38
N VAL A 179 -6.01 -7.04 11.94
CA VAL A 179 -6.83 -8.00 12.71
C VAL A 179 -6.83 -9.32 11.96
N PHE A 180 -6.27 -10.36 12.57
CA PHE A 180 -6.33 -11.72 12.03
C PHE A 180 -7.70 -12.33 12.32
N ARG A 181 -8.28 -12.96 11.32
CA ARG A 181 -9.58 -13.65 11.42
C ARG A 181 -9.47 -15.08 10.92
N ASP A 182 -10.19 -15.97 11.60
CA ASP A 182 -10.34 -17.34 11.15
C ASP A 182 -11.26 -17.46 9.91
N ALA A 183 -11.48 -18.67 9.42
CA ALA A 183 -12.39 -18.95 8.32
C ALA A 183 -13.86 -18.53 8.59
N ASN A 184 -14.26 -18.46 9.88
CA ASN A 184 -15.60 -18.05 10.32
C ASN A 184 -15.70 -16.56 10.62
N GLN A 185 -14.70 -15.75 10.24
CA GLN A 185 -14.60 -14.32 10.47
C GLN A 185 -14.38 -13.90 11.94
N HIS A 186 -14.14 -14.85 12.87
CA HIS A 186 -13.84 -14.51 14.25
C HIS A 186 -12.43 -13.94 14.37
N PRO A 187 -12.23 -12.83 15.10
CA PRO A 187 -10.92 -12.30 15.37
C PRO A 187 -10.15 -13.25 16.30
N ILE A 188 -8.90 -13.58 15.93
CA ILE A 188 -8.05 -14.52 16.67
C ILE A 188 -6.79 -13.85 17.21
N ALA A 189 -6.29 -12.82 16.56
CA ALA A 189 -5.13 -12.04 16.99
C ALA A 189 -5.17 -10.64 16.42
N VAL A 190 -4.44 -9.72 17.05
CA VAL A 190 -4.33 -8.33 16.60
C VAL A 190 -2.87 -7.90 16.60
N THR A 191 -2.43 -7.20 15.56
CA THR A 191 -1.11 -6.58 15.54
C THR A 191 -1.17 -5.13 15.07
N ASP A 192 -0.21 -4.36 15.54
CA ASP A 192 -0.05 -2.97 15.17
C ASP A 192 1.43 -2.68 14.87
N SER A 193 1.71 -1.96 13.79
CA SER A 193 3.07 -1.72 13.31
C SER A 193 3.63 -0.42 13.86
N LYS A 194 4.87 -0.46 14.32
CA LYS A 194 5.54 0.69 14.90
C LYS A 194 6.90 0.89 14.24
N TYR A 195 6.98 1.81 13.27
CA TYR A 195 8.24 2.14 12.61
C TYR A 195 9.14 2.99 13.52
N LYS A 196 9.67 2.36 14.53
CA LYS A 196 10.60 2.95 15.49
C LYS A 196 11.47 1.86 16.11
N VAL A 197 12.62 2.27 16.65
CA VAL A 197 13.49 1.35 17.39
C VAL A 197 12.78 0.91 18.67
N LEU A 198 12.69 -0.40 18.88
CA LEU A 198 12.22 -0.97 20.14
C LEU A 198 13.27 -0.70 21.22
N GLY A 199 12.85 -0.06 22.32
CA GLY A 199 13.67 0.06 23.53
C GLY A 199 13.61 -1.22 24.36
N ALA A 200 13.96 -1.14 25.64
CA ALA A 200 13.85 -2.29 26.57
C ALA A 200 12.42 -2.82 26.71
N ARG A 201 11.42 -2.01 26.38
CA ARG A 201 9.99 -2.37 26.37
C ARG A 201 9.21 -1.47 25.40
N PRO A 202 8.02 -1.87 24.94
CA PRO A 202 7.09 -1.03 24.20
C PRO A 202 6.73 0.25 25.01
N LYS A 203 6.44 1.35 24.30
CA LYS A 203 5.93 2.55 24.94
C LYS A 203 4.51 2.34 25.45
N ALA A 204 4.17 2.90 26.61
CA ALA A 204 2.86 2.74 27.25
C ALA A 204 1.67 3.09 26.33
N PRO A 205 1.69 4.19 25.55
CA PRO A 205 0.58 4.47 24.63
C PRO A 205 0.34 3.37 23.58
N ASP A 206 1.41 2.82 23.00
CA ASP A 206 1.30 1.74 22.02
C ASP A 206 0.75 0.47 22.66
N THR A 207 1.25 0.15 23.86
CA THR A 207 0.78 -0.99 24.65
C THR A 207 -0.71 -0.88 24.98
N TYR A 208 -1.15 0.28 25.46
CA TYR A 208 -2.56 0.50 25.78
C TYR A 208 -3.47 0.42 24.55
N GLN A 209 -3.02 0.97 23.41
CA GLN A 209 -3.77 0.90 22.16
C GLN A 209 -4.02 -0.55 21.74
N ILE A 210 -2.97 -1.38 21.69
CA ILE A 210 -3.10 -2.75 21.21
C ILE A 210 -3.83 -3.65 22.21
N LEU A 211 -3.62 -3.49 23.52
CA LEU A 211 -4.33 -4.21 24.55
C LEU A 211 -5.84 -3.87 24.54
N THR A 212 -6.19 -2.60 24.33
CA THR A 212 -7.59 -2.18 24.16
C THR A 212 -8.22 -2.87 22.96
N ALA A 213 -7.53 -2.89 21.82
CA ALA A 213 -8.03 -3.56 20.61
C ALA A 213 -8.22 -5.06 20.83
N GLY A 214 -7.22 -5.74 21.45
CA GLY A 214 -7.31 -7.17 21.79
C GLY A 214 -8.47 -7.47 22.72
N HIS A 215 -8.61 -6.69 23.80
CA HIS A 215 -9.69 -6.87 24.77
C HIS A 215 -11.08 -6.73 24.13
N VAL A 216 -11.29 -5.67 23.33
CA VAL A 216 -12.61 -5.40 22.68
C VAL A 216 -12.94 -6.46 21.63
N LEU A 217 -11.95 -7.01 20.94
CA LEU A 217 -12.14 -8.07 19.97
C LEU A 217 -12.19 -9.48 20.60
N GLY A 218 -11.89 -9.60 21.88
CA GLY A 218 -11.82 -10.90 22.58
C GLY A 218 -10.61 -11.74 22.15
N CYS A 219 -9.55 -11.11 21.64
CA CYS A 219 -8.30 -11.77 21.24
C CYS A 219 -7.40 -11.98 22.45
N GLU A 220 -6.87 -13.19 22.60
CA GLU A 220 -5.89 -13.53 23.66
C GLU A 220 -4.45 -13.22 23.22
N ARG A 221 -4.21 -13.00 21.95
CA ARG A 221 -2.88 -12.71 21.37
C ARG A 221 -2.87 -11.34 20.70
N VAL A 222 -1.94 -10.49 21.14
CA VAL A 222 -1.73 -9.18 20.54
C VAL A 222 -0.24 -8.93 20.33
N SER A 223 0.14 -8.23 19.27
CA SER A 223 1.54 -7.90 19.03
C SER A 223 1.76 -6.48 18.56
N LEU A 224 2.97 -5.99 18.83
CA LEU A 224 3.54 -4.78 18.28
C LEU A 224 4.75 -5.16 17.42
N THR A 225 4.71 -4.88 16.12
CA THR A 225 5.83 -5.19 15.24
C THR A 225 6.79 -4.00 15.13
N TYR A 226 8.09 -4.30 15.16
CA TYR A 226 9.16 -3.30 15.09
C TYR A 226 10.19 -3.67 14.02
N PRO A 227 10.68 -2.72 13.21
CA PRO A 227 11.77 -2.98 12.28
C PRO A 227 13.08 -3.16 13.04
N THR A 228 13.87 -4.14 12.64
CA THR A 228 15.25 -4.30 13.09
C THR A 228 16.19 -4.49 11.90
N SER A 229 17.48 -4.27 12.11
CA SER A 229 18.52 -4.52 11.12
C SER A 229 19.30 -5.82 11.41
N VAL A 230 19.02 -6.45 12.54
CA VAL A 230 19.67 -7.70 12.99
C VAL A 230 18.60 -8.67 13.48
N PRO A 231 18.86 -9.97 13.40
CA PRO A 231 17.99 -10.97 14.02
C PRO A 231 17.84 -10.68 15.51
N THR A 232 16.60 -10.62 15.98
CA THR A 232 16.27 -10.30 17.38
C THR A 232 15.10 -11.19 17.78
N GLU A 233 15.19 -11.81 18.95
CA GLU A 233 14.13 -12.67 19.46
C GLU A 233 12.90 -11.83 19.92
N PRO A 234 11.69 -12.34 19.72
CA PRO A 234 10.49 -11.74 20.26
C PRO A 234 10.51 -11.69 21.80
N THR A 235 9.90 -10.66 22.35
CA THR A 235 9.69 -10.57 23.79
C THR A 235 8.21 -10.66 24.11
N VAL A 236 7.86 -11.54 25.02
CA VAL A 236 6.48 -11.85 25.39
C VAL A 236 6.18 -11.41 26.82
N TRP A 237 5.04 -10.80 27.04
CA TRP A 237 4.48 -10.46 28.33
C TRP A 237 3.08 -11.06 28.49
N ASN A 238 2.83 -11.72 29.60
CA ASN A 238 1.50 -12.16 29.98
C ASN A 238 0.81 -11.04 30.78
N VAL A 239 -0.25 -10.49 30.23
CA VAL A 239 -1.02 -9.42 30.88
C VAL A 239 -2.12 -10.08 31.68
N ILE A 240 -1.95 -10.07 33.01
CA ILE A 240 -2.86 -10.72 33.96
C ILE A 240 -4.08 -9.83 34.19
N SER A 241 -5.26 -10.35 33.92
CA SER A 241 -6.53 -9.69 34.25
C SER A 241 -6.90 -9.93 35.71
N GLN A 242 -6.79 -8.90 36.55
CA GLN A 242 -7.19 -8.98 37.96
C GLN A 242 -8.71 -9.04 38.17
N LEU A 243 -9.53 -8.79 37.16
CA LEU A 243 -10.99 -8.72 37.23
C LEU A 243 -11.68 -9.95 36.62
N GLY A 244 -10.98 -11.07 36.47
CA GLY A 244 -11.57 -12.31 35.90
C GLY A 244 -11.78 -12.25 34.38
N GLY A 245 -11.12 -11.32 33.68
CA GLY A 245 -11.05 -11.31 32.22
C GLY A 245 -10.08 -12.37 31.69
N ARG A 246 -9.99 -12.49 30.36
CA ARG A 246 -9.01 -13.36 29.72
C ARG A 246 -7.62 -12.77 29.84
N ASP A 247 -6.64 -13.62 30.08
CA ASP A 247 -5.23 -13.23 29.99
C ASP A 247 -4.88 -12.93 28.54
N ILE A 248 -4.11 -11.87 28.33
CA ILE A 248 -3.68 -11.47 27.01
C ILE A 248 -2.17 -11.63 26.91
N GLU A 249 -1.71 -12.32 25.89
CA GLU A 249 -0.31 -12.39 25.52
C GLU A 249 0.04 -11.20 24.64
N LEU A 250 0.91 -10.31 25.15
CA LEU A 250 1.46 -9.20 24.39
C LEU A 250 2.87 -9.55 23.90
N THR A 251 3.07 -9.54 22.59
CA THR A 251 4.37 -9.81 21.97
C THR A 251 4.95 -8.55 21.34
N ALA A 252 6.18 -8.18 21.67
CA ALA A 252 6.99 -7.30 20.83
C ALA A 252 7.69 -8.17 19.79
N LEU A 253 7.30 -8.03 18.53
CA LEU A 253 7.74 -8.85 17.41
C LEU A 253 8.73 -8.06 16.52
N PRO A 254 10.04 -8.27 16.66
CA PRO A 254 11.04 -7.62 15.82
C PRO A 254 11.08 -8.27 14.45
N LEU A 255 11.01 -7.47 13.39
CA LEU A 255 11.11 -7.92 12.00
C LEU A 255 12.45 -7.46 11.41
N ASN A 256 13.36 -8.40 11.16
CA ASN A 256 14.66 -8.10 10.55
C ASN A 256 14.48 -7.73 9.07
N LEU A 257 14.36 -6.43 8.78
CA LEU A 257 14.16 -5.94 7.41
C LEU A 257 15.38 -6.14 6.51
N MET A 258 16.58 -6.34 7.06
CA MET A 258 17.77 -6.63 6.23
C MET A 258 17.67 -8.00 5.55
N SER A 259 16.94 -8.94 6.13
CA SER A 259 16.70 -10.24 5.50
C SER A 259 15.96 -10.16 4.16
N ILE A 260 15.22 -9.06 3.89
CA ILE A 260 14.53 -8.84 2.60
C ILE A 260 15.51 -8.79 1.43
N LEU A 261 16.77 -8.46 1.69
CA LEU A 261 17.82 -8.42 0.66
C LEU A 261 18.26 -9.84 0.21
N GLU A 262 17.89 -10.87 0.98
CA GLU A 262 18.14 -12.26 0.68
C GLU A 262 16.99 -12.87 -0.14
N ASP A 263 17.26 -13.88 -0.97
CA ASP A 263 16.26 -14.48 -1.85
C ASP A 263 15.07 -15.13 -1.10
N THR A 264 15.30 -15.57 0.14
CA THR A 264 14.30 -16.20 1.00
C THR A 264 13.79 -15.30 2.13
N GLY A 265 14.26 -14.08 2.22
CA GLY A 265 14.02 -13.19 3.36
C GLY A 265 12.54 -12.90 3.63
N HIS A 266 11.76 -12.68 2.59
CA HIS A 266 10.31 -12.50 2.76
C HIS A 266 9.63 -13.73 3.36
N ARG A 267 10.05 -14.95 2.96
CA ARG A 267 9.50 -16.20 3.52
C ARG A 267 9.85 -16.36 4.99
N GLY A 268 11.07 -15.98 5.38
CA GLY A 268 11.49 -15.96 6.78
C GLY A 268 10.61 -15.05 7.62
N LEU A 269 10.37 -13.82 7.18
CA LEU A 269 9.50 -12.86 7.89
C LEU A 269 8.05 -13.33 7.96
N VAL A 270 7.51 -13.93 6.90
CA VAL A 270 6.17 -14.54 6.92
C VAL A 270 6.10 -15.66 7.94
N ASN A 271 7.14 -16.50 8.05
CA ASN A 271 7.19 -17.57 9.06
C ASN A 271 7.26 -16.99 10.48
N THR A 272 8.05 -15.95 10.71
CA THR A 272 8.12 -15.26 12.02
C THR A 272 6.72 -14.79 12.47
N ILE A 273 5.89 -14.28 11.55
CA ILE A 273 4.51 -13.88 11.86
C ILE A 273 3.60 -15.11 12.01
N TYR A 274 3.80 -16.14 11.20
CA TYR A 274 3.03 -17.38 11.25
C TYR A 274 3.25 -18.14 12.56
N ASP A 275 4.50 -18.20 13.05
CA ASP A 275 4.89 -18.91 14.27
C ASP A 275 4.50 -18.14 15.55
N TRP A 276 4.30 -16.81 15.42
CA TRP A 276 3.71 -15.98 16.47
C TRP A 276 2.23 -16.27 16.61
#